data_d917bb046b5b2dbf282eed74b5178992
#
_entry.id   d917bb046b5b2dbf282eed74b5178992
#
_cell.length_a   1.000
_cell.length_b   1.000
_cell.length_c   1.000
_cell.angle_alpha   90.00
_cell.angle_beta   90.00
_cell.angle_gamma   90.00
#
_symmetry.space_group_name_H-M   'P 1'
#
loop_
_entity.id
_entity.type
_entity.pdbx_description
1 polymer ?
#
loop_
_entity_poly.entity_id
_entity_poly.type
_entity_poly.pdbx_seq_one_letter_code
_entity_poly.pdbx_strand_id
1 'polypeptide(L)'
;MAAAQHAAHMREGVPPAKLEVLTVEQAAEIEAAASRIIPTDDTPGAREAGVIYFIDRALATFAADHRDDYEKGLPVLQAKTLEMFPNTPKFSQATPEQQDAVLKALEGQPIFELILTHTIMGFLADPARGGNRGDVGWKLIGFDDSPTFAPPFGYYDRDYSGWQPPGEKK
;
A
#
# COMPACT_ATOMS: atom_id res chain seq x y z
N MET A 1 22.00 -20.44 0.26
CA MET A 1 22.36 -19.31 -0.62
C MET A 1 21.48 -19.23 -1.88
N ALA A 2 21.17 -20.31 -2.57
CA ALA A 2 20.35 -20.28 -3.80
C ALA A 2 18.91 -19.75 -3.63
N ALA A 3 18.22 -20.07 -2.54
CA ALA A 3 16.83 -19.63 -2.30
C ALA A 3 16.72 -18.10 -2.06
N ALA A 4 17.67 -17.52 -1.33
CA ALA A 4 17.72 -16.08 -1.09
C ALA A 4 18.04 -15.29 -2.36
N GLN A 5 18.89 -15.83 -3.23
CA GLN A 5 19.19 -15.25 -4.55
C GLN A 5 17.99 -15.35 -5.50
N HIS A 6 17.18 -16.43 -5.41
CA HIS A 6 15.98 -16.58 -6.22
C HIS A 6 14.88 -15.57 -5.82
N ALA A 7 14.69 -15.36 -4.52
CA ALA A 7 13.77 -14.35 -4.00
C ALA A 7 14.20 -12.92 -4.39
N ALA A 8 15.49 -12.61 -4.34
CA ALA A 8 16.03 -11.32 -4.77
C ALA A 8 15.84 -11.09 -6.28
N HIS A 9 16.05 -12.11 -7.13
CA HIS A 9 15.86 -11.99 -8.58
C HIS A 9 14.39 -11.80 -8.99
N MET A 10 13.44 -12.34 -8.22
CA MET A 10 12.01 -12.09 -8.46
C MET A 10 11.62 -10.64 -8.14
N ARG A 11 12.40 -9.92 -7.33
CA ARG A 11 12.14 -8.52 -6.95
C ARG A 11 12.69 -7.50 -7.95
N GLU A 12 13.72 -7.83 -8.72
CA GLU A 12 14.33 -6.93 -9.73
C GLU A 12 13.52 -6.76 -11.01
N GLY A 13 12.49 -7.57 -11.20
CA GLY A 13 11.71 -7.64 -12.45
C GLY A 13 10.32 -7.00 -12.41
N VAL A 14 10.03 -6.07 -11.48
CA VAL A 14 8.73 -5.37 -11.51
C VAL A 14 8.72 -4.44 -12.73
N PRO A 15 7.93 -4.75 -13.79
CA PRO A 15 7.86 -3.90 -14.96
C PRO A 15 7.38 -2.50 -14.57
N PRO A 16 7.73 -1.47 -15.34
CA PRO A 16 7.20 -0.12 -15.10
C PRO A 16 5.70 -0.23 -15.03
N ALA A 17 5.15 0.24 -13.92
CA ALA A 17 3.77 0.02 -13.57
C ALA A 17 2.85 0.74 -14.57
N LYS A 18 2.16 -0.05 -15.36
CA LYS A 18 1.10 0.39 -16.25
C LYS A 18 -0.22 0.11 -15.54
N LEU A 19 -1.14 1.08 -15.59
CA LEU A 19 -2.50 0.87 -15.13
C LEU A 19 -3.22 -0.13 -16.05
N GLU A 20 -3.97 -1.05 -15.46
CA GLU A 20 -4.68 -2.13 -16.15
C GLU A 20 -6.18 -1.83 -16.28
N VAL A 21 -6.76 -1.18 -15.27
CA VAL A 21 -8.22 -0.96 -15.14
C VAL A 21 -8.58 0.50 -14.93
N LEU A 22 -7.83 1.18 -14.03
CA LEU A 22 -8.10 2.57 -13.69
C LEU A 22 -7.69 3.51 -14.83
N THR A 23 -8.50 4.53 -15.07
CA THR A 23 -8.06 5.66 -15.89
C THR A 23 -6.99 6.47 -15.15
N VAL A 24 -6.24 7.27 -15.89
CA VAL A 24 -5.19 8.15 -15.31
C VAL A 24 -5.81 9.12 -14.30
N GLU A 25 -7.01 9.63 -14.60
CA GLU A 25 -7.73 10.54 -13.73
C GLU A 25 -8.17 9.86 -12.42
N GLN A 26 -8.77 8.67 -12.51
CA GLN A 26 -9.16 7.89 -11.33
C GLN A 26 -7.94 7.55 -10.46
N ALA A 27 -6.87 7.10 -11.10
CA ALA A 27 -5.63 6.79 -10.39
C ALA A 27 -5.05 8.01 -9.66
N ALA A 28 -5.09 9.20 -10.27
CA ALA A 28 -4.61 10.43 -9.63
C ALA A 28 -5.42 10.80 -8.38
N GLU A 29 -6.75 10.66 -8.41
CA GLU A 29 -7.62 10.91 -7.25
C GLU A 29 -7.33 9.92 -6.12
N ILE A 30 -7.22 8.62 -6.45
CA ILE A 30 -6.94 7.54 -5.48
C ILE A 30 -5.54 7.71 -4.89
N GLU A 31 -4.53 7.97 -5.73
CA GLU A 31 -3.14 8.17 -5.28
C GLU A 31 -3.02 9.39 -4.36
N ALA A 32 -3.72 10.49 -4.68
CA ALA A 32 -3.76 11.66 -3.82
C ALA A 32 -4.34 11.33 -2.44
N ALA A 33 -5.46 10.59 -2.39
CA ALA A 33 -6.07 10.17 -1.14
C ALA A 33 -5.17 9.21 -0.35
N ALA A 34 -4.62 8.18 -1.01
CA ALA A 34 -3.68 7.24 -0.40
C ALA A 34 -2.45 7.94 0.20
N SER A 35 -1.95 8.97 -0.49
CA SER A 35 -0.80 9.77 -0.02
C SER A 35 -1.11 10.65 1.19
N ARG A 36 -2.39 10.91 1.51
CA ARG A 36 -2.80 11.56 2.75
C ARG A 36 -3.00 10.57 3.88
N ILE A 37 -3.42 9.34 3.56
CA ILE A 37 -3.61 8.24 4.53
C ILE A 37 -2.26 7.75 5.06
N ILE A 38 -1.29 7.52 4.17
CA ILE A 38 0.09 7.17 4.53
C ILE A 38 1.02 8.18 3.84
N PRO A 39 1.27 9.32 4.51
CA PRO A 39 2.06 10.39 3.92
C PRO A 39 3.54 10.05 3.88
N THR A 40 4.25 10.70 2.97
CA THR A 40 5.71 10.74 2.98
C THR A 40 6.16 11.78 3.99
N ASP A 41 6.90 11.36 4.98
CA ASP A 41 7.54 12.20 6.01
C ASP A 41 9.03 11.80 6.15
N ASP A 42 9.49 11.48 7.35
CA ASP A 42 10.83 10.92 7.57
C ASP A 42 10.95 9.50 6.98
N THR A 43 9.83 8.89 6.62
CA THR A 43 9.72 7.59 5.97
C THR A 43 8.95 7.67 4.65
N PRO A 44 9.23 6.75 3.69
CA PRO A 44 8.46 6.66 2.46
C PRO A 44 6.98 6.35 2.73
N GLY A 45 6.08 7.05 2.03
CA GLY A 45 4.64 6.87 2.13
C GLY A 45 4.01 5.99 1.05
N ALA A 46 2.68 6.10 0.89
CA ALA A 46 1.90 5.33 -0.06
C ALA A 46 2.33 5.53 -1.52
N ARG A 47 2.80 6.75 -1.86
CA ARG A 47 3.27 7.07 -3.21
C ARG A 47 4.54 6.32 -3.57
N GLU A 48 5.56 6.36 -2.71
CA GLU A 48 6.83 5.67 -2.90
C GLU A 48 6.64 4.15 -2.87
N ALA A 49 5.75 3.67 -2.02
CA ALA A 49 5.34 2.27 -1.99
C ALA A 49 4.61 1.82 -3.28
N GLY A 50 4.15 2.76 -4.11
CA GLY A 50 3.42 2.44 -5.34
C GLY A 50 2.05 1.84 -5.08
N VAL A 51 1.37 2.23 -4.01
CA VAL A 51 0.06 1.70 -3.58
C VAL A 51 -0.97 1.73 -4.69
N ILE A 52 -0.97 2.77 -5.52
CA ILE A 52 -1.91 2.90 -6.65
C ILE A 52 -1.84 1.71 -7.62
N TYR A 53 -0.66 1.16 -7.86
CA TYR A 53 -0.50 0.01 -8.75
C TYR A 53 -0.96 -1.30 -8.12
N PHE A 54 -0.86 -1.41 -6.80
CA PHE A 54 -1.51 -2.51 -6.08
C PHE A 54 -3.03 -2.43 -6.22
N ILE A 55 -3.61 -1.24 -5.98
CA ILE A 55 -5.06 -1.02 -6.08
C ILE A 55 -5.55 -1.36 -7.49
N ASP A 56 -4.90 -0.84 -8.51
CA ASP A 56 -5.26 -1.09 -9.91
C ASP A 56 -5.22 -2.59 -10.25
N ARG A 57 -4.14 -3.28 -9.86
CA ARG A 57 -4.00 -4.73 -10.07
C ARG A 57 -4.98 -5.55 -9.23
N ALA A 58 -5.28 -5.14 -8.00
CA ALA A 58 -6.31 -5.77 -7.18
C ALA A 58 -7.68 -5.69 -7.86
N LEU A 59 -8.03 -4.52 -8.39
CA LEU A 59 -9.25 -4.31 -9.17
C LEU A 59 -9.25 -5.09 -10.50
N ALA A 60 -8.10 -5.37 -11.08
CA ALA A 60 -7.99 -6.24 -12.25
C ALA A 60 -8.24 -7.72 -11.92
N THR A 61 -8.05 -8.12 -10.66
CA THR A 61 -8.00 -9.52 -10.23
C THR A 61 -8.96 -9.83 -9.08
N PHE A 62 -8.43 -9.99 -7.86
CA PHE A 62 -9.17 -10.54 -6.72
C PHE A 62 -10.18 -9.59 -6.06
N ALA A 63 -10.10 -8.28 -6.34
CA ALA A 63 -11.02 -7.26 -5.85
C ALA A 63 -11.83 -6.63 -7.01
N ALA A 64 -12.08 -7.38 -8.08
CA ALA A 64 -12.78 -6.89 -9.25
C ALA A 64 -14.23 -6.45 -8.97
N ASP A 65 -14.84 -6.99 -7.93
CA ASP A 65 -16.18 -6.62 -7.41
C ASP A 65 -16.22 -5.20 -6.82
N HIS A 66 -15.09 -4.67 -6.38
CA HIS A 66 -15.00 -3.28 -5.89
C HIS A 66 -14.82 -2.22 -6.99
N ARG A 67 -14.79 -2.58 -8.27
CA ARG A 67 -14.73 -1.59 -9.37
C ARG A 67 -15.92 -0.64 -9.33
N ASP A 68 -17.12 -1.19 -9.20
CA ASP A 68 -18.35 -0.42 -9.11
C ASP A 68 -18.35 0.51 -7.89
N ASP A 69 -17.75 0.09 -6.78
CA ASP A 69 -17.65 0.90 -5.57
C ASP A 69 -16.73 2.11 -5.79
N TYR A 70 -15.63 1.94 -6.52
CA TYR A 70 -14.79 3.07 -6.94
C TYR A 70 -15.50 3.97 -7.94
N GLU A 71 -16.17 3.42 -8.95
CA GLU A 71 -16.92 4.20 -9.94
C GLU A 71 -18.01 5.08 -9.30
N LYS A 72 -18.70 4.57 -8.28
CA LYS A 72 -19.71 5.31 -7.52
C LYS A 72 -19.10 6.24 -6.47
N GLY A 73 -18.00 5.84 -5.87
CA GLY A 73 -17.38 6.55 -4.75
C GLY A 73 -16.54 7.75 -5.17
N LEU A 74 -15.79 7.67 -6.28
CA LEU A 74 -14.98 8.80 -6.75
C LEU A 74 -15.79 10.06 -7.05
N PRO A 75 -16.99 10.00 -7.65
CA PRO A 75 -17.88 11.17 -7.73
C PRO A 75 -18.28 11.74 -6.37
N VAL A 76 -18.41 10.94 -5.32
CA VAL A 76 -18.71 11.43 -3.96
C VAL A 76 -17.51 12.20 -3.39
N LEU A 77 -16.29 11.70 -3.57
CA LEU A 77 -15.06 12.41 -3.21
C LEU A 77 -14.98 13.76 -3.93
N GLN A 78 -15.26 13.76 -5.23
CA GLN A 78 -15.27 14.96 -6.06
C GLN A 78 -16.34 15.98 -5.61
N ALA A 79 -17.57 15.51 -5.37
CA ALA A 79 -18.67 16.37 -4.93
C ALA A 79 -18.36 17.02 -3.58
N LYS A 80 -17.78 16.26 -2.62
CA LYS A 80 -17.37 16.80 -1.34
C LYS A 80 -16.24 17.83 -1.47
N THR A 81 -15.29 17.58 -2.38
CA THR A 81 -14.22 18.55 -2.67
C THR A 81 -14.78 19.86 -3.18
N LEU A 82 -15.70 19.83 -4.14
CA LEU A 82 -16.35 21.03 -4.70
C LEU A 82 -17.25 21.75 -3.69
N GLU A 83 -17.96 21.00 -2.84
CA GLU A 83 -18.78 21.56 -1.77
C GLU A 83 -17.93 22.39 -0.79
N MET A 84 -16.79 21.86 -0.38
CA MET A 84 -15.91 22.51 0.59
C MET A 84 -14.99 23.56 -0.05
N PHE A 85 -14.57 23.33 -1.30
CA PHE A 85 -13.59 24.15 -2.01
C PHE A 85 -14.06 24.38 -3.47
N PRO A 86 -14.98 25.33 -3.72
CA PRO A 86 -15.62 25.51 -5.02
C PRO A 86 -14.67 25.83 -6.18
N ASN A 87 -13.49 26.35 -5.86
CA ASN A 87 -12.46 26.68 -6.86
C ASN A 87 -11.47 25.52 -7.14
N THR A 88 -11.67 24.37 -6.52
CA THR A 88 -10.79 23.19 -6.65
C THR A 88 -11.55 22.06 -7.34
N PRO A 89 -11.44 21.91 -8.66
CA PRO A 89 -12.29 21.01 -9.43
C PRO A 89 -11.98 19.53 -9.22
N LYS A 90 -10.78 19.20 -8.77
CA LYS A 90 -10.34 17.83 -8.52
C LYS A 90 -9.69 17.70 -7.14
N PHE A 91 -9.98 16.61 -6.43
CA PHE A 91 -9.37 16.33 -5.13
C PHE A 91 -7.84 16.26 -5.24
N SER A 92 -7.30 15.64 -6.29
CA SER A 92 -5.86 15.55 -6.56
C SER A 92 -5.18 16.89 -6.80
N GLN A 93 -5.94 17.96 -7.07
CA GLN A 93 -5.43 19.33 -7.26
C GLN A 93 -5.58 20.21 -6.01
N ALA A 94 -6.23 19.69 -4.96
CA ALA A 94 -6.38 20.36 -3.69
C ALA A 94 -5.03 20.44 -2.95
N THR A 95 -4.88 21.43 -2.07
CA THR A 95 -3.71 21.46 -1.18
C THR A 95 -3.77 20.32 -0.17
N PRO A 96 -2.63 19.89 0.42
CA PRO A 96 -2.64 18.85 1.44
C PRO A 96 -3.65 19.07 2.56
N GLU A 97 -3.77 20.30 3.06
CA GLU A 97 -4.68 20.68 4.13
C GLU A 97 -6.15 20.57 3.67
N GLN A 98 -6.44 20.93 2.41
CA GLN A 98 -7.77 20.79 1.83
C GLN A 98 -8.11 19.30 1.63
N GLN A 99 -7.15 18.49 1.17
CA GLN A 99 -7.32 17.03 1.03
C GLN A 99 -7.63 16.39 2.38
N ASP A 100 -6.89 16.75 3.43
CA ASP A 100 -7.13 16.24 4.78
C ASP A 100 -8.51 16.62 5.30
N ALA A 101 -8.94 17.86 5.06
CA ALA A 101 -10.27 18.33 5.46
C ALA A 101 -11.39 17.56 4.75
N VAL A 102 -11.23 17.30 3.44
CA VAL A 102 -12.20 16.49 2.66
C VAL A 102 -12.25 15.05 3.14
N LEU A 103 -11.09 14.41 3.31
CA LEU A 103 -11.03 13.01 3.79
C LEU A 103 -11.64 12.89 5.18
N LYS A 104 -11.36 13.82 6.09
CA LYS A 104 -11.97 13.87 7.42
C LYS A 104 -13.50 14.01 7.36
N ALA A 105 -14.01 14.81 6.40
CA ALA A 105 -15.46 14.95 6.21
C ALA A 105 -16.12 13.70 5.61
N LEU A 106 -15.32 12.80 5.02
CA LEU A 106 -15.75 11.53 4.43
C LEU A 106 -15.48 10.32 5.33
N GLU A 107 -14.90 10.50 6.53
CA GLU A 107 -14.69 9.42 7.49
C GLU A 107 -15.99 8.63 7.71
N GLY A 108 -15.90 7.30 7.67
CA GLY A 108 -17.05 6.39 7.77
C GLY A 108 -17.90 6.28 6.50
N GLN A 109 -17.62 7.02 5.44
CA GLN A 109 -18.28 6.83 4.16
C GLN A 109 -17.63 5.66 3.38
N PRO A 110 -18.42 4.92 2.58
CA PRO A 110 -17.91 3.73 1.88
C PRO A 110 -16.64 3.98 1.05
N ILE A 111 -16.56 5.11 0.36
CA ILE A 111 -15.38 5.44 -0.48
C ILE A 111 -14.14 5.68 0.38
N PHE A 112 -14.27 6.33 1.54
CA PHE A 112 -13.14 6.54 2.43
C PHE A 112 -12.62 5.21 2.98
N GLU A 113 -13.50 4.36 3.50
CA GLU A 113 -13.16 3.05 4.05
C GLU A 113 -12.52 2.14 2.99
N LEU A 114 -13.01 2.20 1.76
CA LEU A 114 -12.46 1.43 0.64
C LEU A 114 -11.03 1.88 0.31
N ILE A 115 -10.80 3.19 0.16
CA ILE A 115 -9.46 3.73 -0.12
C ILE A 115 -8.52 3.45 1.06
N LEU A 116 -8.97 3.65 2.31
CA LEU A 116 -8.19 3.36 3.51
C LEU A 116 -7.73 1.90 3.54
N THR A 117 -8.68 0.98 3.39
CA THR A 117 -8.40 -0.47 3.42
C THR A 117 -7.39 -0.85 2.33
N HIS A 118 -7.65 -0.44 1.09
CA HIS A 118 -6.78 -0.78 -0.03
C HIS A 118 -5.41 -0.09 0.06
N THR A 119 -5.34 1.10 0.68
CA THR A 119 -4.05 1.79 0.93
C THR A 119 -3.19 0.99 1.90
N ILE A 120 -3.75 0.56 3.03
CA ILE A 120 -3.04 -0.24 4.03
C ILE A 120 -2.61 -1.59 3.42
N MET A 121 -3.52 -2.26 2.70
CA MET A 121 -3.21 -3.51 2.02
C MET A 121 -2.06 -3.35 1.03
N GLY A 122 -2.11 -2.32 0.18
CA GLY A 122 -1.08 -2.08 -0.84
C GLY A 122 0.26 -1.66 -0.25
N PHE A 123 0.25 -0.94 0.88
CA PHE A 123 1.46 -0.51 1.57
C PHE A 123 2.20 -1.68 2.23
N LEU A 124 1.47 -2.72 2.67
CA LEU A 124 2.02 -3.89 3.36
C LEU A 124 2.01 -5.17 2.49
N ALA A 125 1.57 -5.08 1.25
CA ALA A 125 1.50 -6.22 0.34
C ALA A 125 2.89 -6.80 0.01
N ASP A 126 2.90 -8.03 -0.49
CA ASP A 126 4.07 -8.55 -1.21
C ASP A 126 4.35 -7.63 -2.41
N PRO A 127 5.60 -7.13 -2.58
CA PRO A 127 5.99 -6.27 -3.71
C PRO A 127 5.65 -6.83 -5.10
N ALA A 128 5.61 -8.14 -5.25
CA ALA A 128 5.21 -8.79 -6.49
C ALA A 128 3.75 -8.46 -6.91
N ARG A 129 2.94 -7.97 -5.97
CA ARG A 129 1.55 -7.54 -6.23
C ARG A 129 1.42 -6.08 -6.66
N GLY A 130 2.55 -5.34 -6.77
CA GLY A 130 2.61 -3.98 -7.30
C GLY A 130 2.74 -2.86 -6.26
N GLY A 131 2.36 -3.11 -5.00
CA GLY A 131 2.57 -2.20 -3.87
C GLY A 131 3.87 -2.47 -3.12
N ASN A 132 4.04 -1.82 -1.96
CA ASN A 132 5.18 -2.02 -1.04
C ASN A 132 6.54 -2.04 -1.76
N ARG A 133 6.72 -1.18 -2.74
CA ARG A 133 7.93 -1.13 -3.56
C ARG A 133 9.15 -0.87 -2.71
N GLY A 134 10.20 -1.64 -2.92
CA GLY A 134 11.41 -1.56 -2.12
C GLY A 134 11.22 -1.99 -0.67
N ASP A 135 10.16 -2.73 -0.39
CA ASP A 135 9.82 -3.25 0.95
C ASP A 135 9.64 -2.13 1.99
N VAL A 136 9.23 -0.94 1.57
CA VAL A 136 9.16 0.25 2.45
C VAL A 136 8.19 0.06 3.60
N GLY A 137 7.02 -0.55 3.34
CA GLY A 137 6.04 -0.86 4.38
C GLY A 137 6.55 -1.93 5.35
N TRP A 138 7.17 -2.99 4.84
CA TRP A 138 7.75 -4.04 5.67
C TRP A 138 8.90 -3.51 6.53
N LYS A 139 9.78 -2.69 5.95
CA LYS A 139 10.86 -2.04 6.70
C LYS A 139 10.33 -1.14 7.82
N LEU A 140 9.24 -0.41 7.56
CA LEU A 140 8.62 0.46 8.55
C LEU A 140 8.11 -0.31 9.77
N ILE A 141 7.49 -1.49 9.55
CA ILE A 141 6.97 -2.33 10.65
C ILE A 141 7.97 -3.34 11.19
N GLY A 142 9.21 -3.37 10.67
CA GLY A 142 10.24 -4.33 11.06
C GLY A 142 9.95 -5.76 10.62
N PHE A 143 9.16 -5.94 9.56
CA PHE A 143 8.87 -7.27 9.01
C PHE A 143 10.06 -7.76 8.16
N ASP A 144 10.51 -8.98 8.43
CA ASP A 144 11.54 -9.67 7.66
C ASP A 144 10.89 -10.83 6.88
N ASP A 145 10.94 -10.72 5.55
CA ASP A 145 10.45 -11.73 4.61
C ASP A 145 11.50 -12.87 4.40
N SER A 146 12.22 -13.21 5.44
CA SER A 146 13.17 -14.32 5.38
C SER A 146 12.43 -15.66 5.41
N PRO A 147 12.70 -16.58 4.47
CA PRO A 147 12.11 -17.92 4.48
C PRO A 147 12.65 -18.79 5.63
N THR A 148 13.72 -18.35 6.27
CA THR A 148 14.35 -19.06 7.39
C THR A 148 14.79 -18.05 8.45
N PHE A 149 14.34 -18.27 9.68
CA PHE A 149 14.75 -17.48 10.82
C PHE A 149 15.85 -18.21 11.58
N ALA A 150 16.90 -17.47 11.96
CA ALA A 150 17.90 -17.95 12.90
C ALA A 150 17.49 -17.56 14.33
N PRO A 151 17.80 -18.37 15.35
CA PRO A 151 17.53 -17.99 16.73
C PRO A 151 18.34 -16.74 17.13
N PRO A 152 17.82 -15.97 18.09
CA PRO A 152 16.61 -16.22 18.89
C PRO A 152 15.33 -15.92 18.10
N PHE A 153 14.34 -16.81 18.13
CA PHE A 153 13.07 -16.68 17.38
C PHE A 153 12.09 -15.68 17.98
N GLY A 154 12.46 -15.04 19.04
CA GLY A 154 11.65 -14.01 19.67
C GLY A 154 12.07 -13.75 21.10
N TYR A 155 11.32 -12.89 21.78
CA TYR A 155 11.65 -12.48 23.14
C TYR A 155 11.76 -13.66 24.12
N TYR A 156 10.86 -14.64 24.00
CA TYR A 156 10.82 -15.80 24.90
C TYR A 156 11.86 -16.85 24.57
N ASP A 157 12.38 -16.90 23.36
CA ASP A 157 13.30 -17.94 22.90
C ASP A 157 14.77 -17.52 22.97
N ARG A 158 15.04 -16.23 23.15
CA ARG A 158 16.39 -15.67 23.17
C ARG A 158 17.32 -16.28 24.23
N ASP A 159 16.73 -16.75 25.35
CA ASP A 159 17.45 -17.29 26.50
C ASP A 159 17.30 -18.84 26.57
N TYR A 160 16.72 -19.49 25.54
CA TYR A 160 16.53 -20.93 25.52
C TYR A 160 17.85 -21.66 25.25
N SER A 161 18.46 -22.18 26.32
CA SER A 161 19.76 -22.85 26.28
C SER A 161 19.77 -24.24 25.60
N GLY A 162 18.61 -24.81 25.34
CA GLY A 162 18.45 -26.14 24.72
C GLY A 162 18.35 -26.13 23.19
N TRP A 163 18.32 -24.96 22.55
CA TRP A 163 18.22 -24.88 21.11
C TRP A 163 19.59 -25.13 20.44
N GLN A 164 19.59 -26.04 19.46
CA GLN A 164 20.76 -26.29 18.60
C GLN A 164 20.32 -26.13 17.13
N PRO A 165 21.14 -25.44 16.29
CA PRO A 165 20.80 -25.29 14.87
C PRO A 165 20.70 -26.65 14.17
N PRO A 166 19.71 -26.83 13.28
CA PRO A 166 19.63 -28.04 12.48
C PRO A 166 20.87 -28.15 11.58
N GLY A 167 21.70 -29.16 11.81
CA GLY A 167 22.87 -29.44 10.95
C GLY A 167 24.22 -29.48 11.64
N GLU A 168 24.37 -29.01 12.86
CA GLU A 168 25.57 -29.25 13.65
C GLU A 168 25.48 -30.58 14.40
N LYS A 169 25.70 -31.65 13.66
CA LYS A 169 26.06 -32.95 14.30
C LYS A 169 27.57 -32.85 14.60
N LYS A 170 27.93 -32.88 15.89
CA LYS A 170 29.27 -33.25 16.33
C LYS A 170 29.62 -34.68 15.96
#